data_2595c5b47ace1cd7ec88bee2a470d3c9
#
_entry.id   2595c5b47ace1cd7ec88bee2a470d3c9
#
_cell.length_a   1.000
_cell.length_b   1.000
_cell.length_c   1.000
_cell.angle_alpha   90.00
_cell.angle_beta   90.00
_cell.angle_gamma   90.00
#
_symmetry.space_group_name_H-M   'P 1'
#
loop_
_entity.id
_entity.type
_entity.pdbx_description
1 polymer ?
#
loop_
_entity_poly.entity_id
_entity_poly.type
_entity_poly.pdbx_seq_one_letter_code
_entity_poly.pdbx_strand_id
1 'polypeptide(L)'
;MKIPDSFPVHTLNTLLANLEEAISIVNTKGEMVYWNKVAEDTFHIKKEEIIGRHVTDFFREEDVMNLKVLKTQKPVREVHHQPLPNHHVLISTIPIFDDQNQLIGSMSVEKDITNTIRLTEKLSAKSQELQQLKQKISGNDLNDPFNKIKGTSKSLHLVINDAKKAARSDATVLITGESGAGKELFAQAIHQESSRNKKSFIPINCGAIPESLFESELFGYEAGAYTGASNKGKPGKMELAEGGTLFLDEVGELPLDMQVKLLRALQEKEIYRIGGQTPIKVNVRIIAATNRILENMVADGTFRSDLFYRLNVFSTRVPPLRERLEDIPILVYDFLKEFSSIYNKSIPTVHQEAFNRLCEYHWPGNIRELRNLIERMVVLHEGSEIFEQDIEHLLPNKVTLTKSFNPVTPSLAEEKENLEKERILQTLEKTYRNKSITAKELGMSRATLYKKMRKYGISFSK
;
A
#
# COMPACT_ATOMS: atom_id res chain seq x y z
N MET A 1 -38.71 -23.94 -33.95
CA MET A 1 -39.26 -22.62 -34.23
C MET A 1 -38.23 -21.89 -35.12
N LYS A 2 -38.53 -21.65 -36.43
CA LYS A 2 -37.58 -20.94 -37.32
C LYS A 2 -37.63 -19.43 -36.94
N ILE A 3 -36.47 -18.89 -36.60
CA ILE A 3 -36.33 -17.45 -36.37
C ILE A 3 -36.52 -16.75 -37.70
N PRO A 4 -37.41 -15.75 -37.83
CA PRO A 4 -37.58 -14.99 -39.09
C PRO A 4 -36.29 -14.32 -39.51
N ASP A 5 -35.99 -14.25 -40.79
CA ASP A 5 -34.75 -13.60 -41.31
C ASP A 5 -34.61 -12.12 -40.93
N SER A 6 -35.75 -11.45 -40.65
CA SER A 6 -35.77 -10.05 -40.13
C SER A 6 -35.47 -9.92 -38.64
N PHE A 7 -35.52 -10.99 -37.87
CA PHE A 7 -35.37 -10.96 -36.40
C PHE A 7 -33.99 -10.40 -35.95
N PRO A 8 -32.85 -10.80 -36.55
CA PRO A 8 -31.54 -10.26 -36.18
C PRO A 8 -31.45 -8.74 -36.42
N VAL A 9 -32.00 -8.23 -37.51
CA VAL A 9 -31.98 -6.79 -37.84
C VAL A 9 -32.83 -5.98 -36.87
N HIS A 10 -34.04 -6.47 -36.54
CA HIS A 10 -34.90 -5.78 -35.56
C HIS A 10 -34.29 -5.83 -34.15
N THR A 11 -33.67 -6.93 -33.77
CA THR A 11 -33.00 -7.07 -32.48
C THR A 11 -31.82 -6.11 -32.37
N LEU A 12 -30.99 -6.03 -33.41
CA LEU A 12 -29.86 -5.12 -33.46
C LEU A 12 -30.31 -3.64 -33.37
N ASN A 13 -31.32 -3.27 -34.16
CA ASN A 13 -31.88 -1.91 -34.12
C ASN A 13 -32.44 -1.57 -32.74
N THR A 14 -33.10 -2.51 -32.08
CA THR A 14 -33.65 -2.31 -30.74
C THR A 14 -32.51 -2.15 -29.71
N LEU A 15 -31.46 -2.96 -29.80
CA LEU A 15 -30.29 -2.83 -28.92
C LEU A 15 -29.61 -1.47 -29.11
N LEU A 16 -29.30 -1.10 -30.33
CA LEU A 16 -28.62 0.17 -30.63
C LEU A 16 -29.46 1.40 -30.23
N ALA A 17 -30.79 1.31 -30.29
CA ALA A 17 -31.69 2.41 -29.92
C ALA A 17 -31.86 2.57 -28.40
N ASN A 18 -31.59 1.53 -27.60
CA ASN A 18 -31.75 1.54 -26.15
C ASN A 18 -30.41 1.63 -25.37
N LEU A 19 -29.27 1.74 -26.05
CA LEU A 19 -28.01 2.01 -25.41
C LEU A 19 -27.94 3.48 -24.99
N GLU A 20 -27.37 3.72 -23.80
CA GLU A 20 -27.21 5.06 -23.22
C GLU A 20 -25.98 5.80 -23.76
N GLU A 21 -25.17 5.15 -24.59
CA GLU A 21 -23.99 5.71 -25.22
C GLU A 21 -24.31 6.26 -26.61
N ALA A 22 -23.56 7.29 -27.04
CA ALA A 22 -23.62 7.79 -28.38
C ALA A 22 -22.94 6.80 -29.36
N ILE A 23 -23.65 6.38 -30.40
CA ILE A 23 -23.16 5.40 -31.37
C ILE A 23 -23.12 6.02 -32.76
N SER A 24 -21.96 5.92 -33.39
CA SER A 24 -21.74 6.31 -34.78
C SER A 24 -21.09 5.16 -35.56
N ILE A 25 -21.54 4.99 -36.82
CA ILE A 25 -20.93 4.05 -37.75
C ILE A 25 -20.64 4.78 -39.07
N VAL A 26 -19.42 4.62 -39.56
CA VAL A 26 -19.02 5.12 -40.87
C VAL A 26 -18.63 3.99 -41.82
N ASN A 27 -18.86 4.16 -43.12
CA ASN A 27 -18.39 3.24 -44.13
C ASN A 27 -16.88 3.44 -44.42
N THR A 28 -16.31 2.67 -45.33
CA THR A 28 -14.88 2.75 -45.70
C THR A 28 -14.49 4.10 -46.37
N LYS A 29 -15.46 4.90 -46.85
CA LYS A 29 -15.23 6.22 -47.37
C LYS A 29 -15.29 7.33 -46.32
N GLY A 30 -15.59 7.01 -45.05
CA GLY A 30 -15.79 7.99 -43.98
C GLY A 30 -17.16 8.66 -43.99
N GLU A 31 -18.14 8.12 -44.76
CA GLU A 31 -19.51 8.60 -44.78
C GLU A 31 -20.32 7.97 -43.64
N MET A 32 -21.13 8.80 -42.93
CA MET A 32 -21.94 8.35 -41.81
C MET A 32 -23.08 7.43 -42.27
N VAL A 33 -23.12 6.24 -41.73
CA VAL A 33 -24.14 5.20 -42.03
C VAL A 33 -25.15 5.07 -40.90
N TYR A 34 -24.72 5.24 -39.67
CA TYR A 34 -25.58 5.13 -38.51
C TYR A 34 -25.26 6.20 -37.46
N TRP A 35 -26.32 6.77 -36.89
CA TRP A 35 -26.27 7.79 -35.84
C TRP A 35 -27.47 7.61 -34.94
N ASN A 36 -27.25 7.27 -33.66
CA ASN A 36 -28.37 6.98 -32.73
C ASN A 36 -28.89 8.29 -32.10
N LYS A 37 -29.98 8.15 -31.34
CA LYS A 37 -30.63 9.29 -30.68
C LYS A 37 -29.73 9.93 -29.64
N VAL A 38 -28.96 9.16 -28.91
CA VAL A 38 -27.99 9.67 -27.90
C VAL A 38 -26.91 10.53 -28.59
N ALA A 39 -26.43 10.09 -29.76
CA ALA A 39 -25.48 10.89 -30.53
C ALA A 39 -26.08 12.22 -31.02
N GLU A 40 -27.36 12.23 -31.43
CA GLU A 40 -28.04 13.49 -31.75
C GLU A 40 -28.07 14.46 -30.57
N ASP A 41 -28.41 13.94 -29.40
CA ASP A 41 -28.56 14.75 -28.19
C ASP A 41 -27.17 15.19 -27.64
N THR A 42 -26.15 14.35 -27.79
CA THR A 42 -24.77 14.64 -27.35
C THR A 42 -24.09 15.71 -28.22
N PHE A 43 -24.18 15.56 -29.53
CA PHE A 43 -23.47 16.44 -30.48
C PHE A 43 -24.34 17.55 -31.07
N HIS A 44 -25.64 17.53 -30.77
CA HIS A 44 -26.64 18.49 -31.29
C HIS A 44 -26.72 18.48 -32.82
N ILE A 45 -26.45 17.35 -33.47
CA ILE A 45 -26.54 17.15 -34.92
C ILE A 45 -27.63 16.12 -35.19
N LYS A 46 -28.62 16.48 -36.01
CA LYS A 46 -29.71 15.58 -36.35
C LYS A 46 -29.27 14.50 -37.31
N LYS A 47 -29.86 13.31 -37.16
CA LYS A 47 -29.60 12.14 -37.99
C LYS A 47 -29.79 12.47 -39.49
N GLU A 48 -30.83 13.21 -39.84
CA GLU A 48 -31.16 13.58 -41.19
C GLU A 48 -30.09 14.53 -41.85
N GLU A 49 -29.31 15.21 -41.03
CA GLU A 49 -28.27 16.12 -41.47
C GLU A 49 -26.94 15.43 -41.75
N ILE A 50 -26.62 14.37 -40.99
CA ILE A 50 -25.31 13.74 -40.99
C ILE A 50 -25.24 12.44 -41.79
N ILE A 51 -26.35 11.66 -41.88
CA ILE A 51 -26.37 10.41 -42.62
C ILE A 51 -26.08 10.63 -44.12
N GLY A 52 -25.17 9.81 -44.64
CA GLY A 52 -24.71 9.88 -46.05
C GLY A 52 -23.67 10.96 -46.32
N ARG A 53 -23.31 11.81 -45.35
CA ARG A 53 -22.29 12.85 -45.50
C ARG A 53 -20.97 12.39 -44.88
N HIS A 54 -19.88 13.00 -45.33
CA HIS A 54 -18.56 12.68 -44.79
C HIS A 54 -18.42 13.25 -43.36
N VAL A 55 -17.86 12.48 -42.44
CA VAL A 55 -17.77 12.84 -41.03
C VAL A 55 -16.96 14.12 -40.81
N THR A 56 -16.00 14.44 -41.68
CA THR A 56 -15.20 15.68 -41.60
C THR A 56 -15.98 16.95 -41.98
N ASP A 57 -17.20 16.83 -42.49
CA ASP A 57 -18.07 18.00 -42.71
C ASP A 57 -18.57 18.56 -41.37
N PHE A 58 -18.51 17.78 -40.30
CA PHE A 58 -19.05 18.10 -38.97
C PHE A 58 -17.98 18.14 -37.88
N PHE A 59 -16.92 17.35 -38.02
CA PHE A 59 -15.86 17.20 -37.02
C PHE A 59 -14.48 17.39 -37.65
N ARG A 60 -13.49 17.82 -36.88
CA ARG A 60 -12.10 17.90 -37.34
C ARG A 60 -11.54 16.50 -37.58
N GLU A 61 -10.78 16.29 -38.65
CA GLU A 61 -10.24 14.98 -39.00
C GLU A 61 -9.43 14.35 -37.88
N GLU A 62 -8.67 15.17 -37.13
CA GLU A 62 -7.85 14.75 -36.00
C GLU A 62 -8.67 14.20 -34.82
N ASP A 63 -9.92 14.65 -34.67
CA ASP A 63 -10.82 14.28 -33.57
C ASP A 63 -11.68 13.06 -33.89
N VAL A 64 -11.66 12.58 -35.13
CA VAL A 64 -12.50 11.45 -35.59
C VAL A 64 -11.79 10.13 -35.49
N MET A 65 -12.02 9.39 -34.39
CA MET A 65 -11.40 8.09 -34.18
C MET A 65 -11.82 7.03 -35.20
N ASN A 66 -13.02 7.16 -35.81
CA ASN A 66 -13.47 6.29 -36.88
C ASN A 66 -12.48 6.29 -38.07
N LEU A 67 -12.00 7.46 -38.50
CA LEU A 67 -11.05 7.57 -39.60
C LEU A 67 -9.68 6.99 -39.29
N LYS A 68 -9.26 7.14 -38.04
CA LYS A 68 -8.02 6.51 -37.54
C LYS A 68 -8.10 4.98 -37.55
N VAL A 69 -9.24 4.44 -37.14
CA VAL A 69 -9.47 2.97 -37.11
C VAL A 69 -9.63 2.45 -38.56
N LEU A 70 -10.27 3.15 -39.47
CA LEU A 70 -10.32 2.78 -40.89
C LEU A 70 -8.92 2.67 -41.51
N LYS A 71 -8.01 3.63 -41.20
CA LYS A 71 -6.62 3.61 -41.66
C LYS A 71 -5.76 2.53 -41.05
N THR A 72 -5.91 2.29 -39.75
CA THR A 72 -5.03 1.36 -38.99
C THR A 72 -5.56 -0.05 -38.88
N GLN A 73 -6.87 -0.25 -39.06
CA GLN A 73 -7.61 -1.49 -38.83
C GLN A 73 -7.44 -2.07 -37.41
N LYS A 74 -6.99 -1.25 -36.46
CA LYS A 74 -6.80 -1.65 -35.07
C LYS A 74 -7.86 -0.99 -34.19
N PRO A 75 -8.47 -1.73 -33.25
CA PRO A 75 -9.43 -1.15 -32.33
C PRO A 75 -8.76 -0.15 -31.39
N VAL A 76 -9.47 0.92 -31.07
CA VAL A 76 -9.16 1.88 -30.01
C VAL A 76 -10.19 1.70 -28.91
N ARG A 77 -9.77 1.61 -27.64
CA ARG A 77 -10.68 1.36 -26.53
C ARG A 77 -10.47 2.38 -25.44
N GLU A 78 -11.58 2.90 -24.91
CA GLU A 78 -11.66 3.75 -23.71
C GLU A 78 -10.67 4.92 -23.70
N VAL A 79 -10.51 5.59 -24.83
CA VAL A 79 -9.68 6.78 -24.92
C VAL A 79 -10.49 7.99 -24.47
N HIS A 80 -9.96 8.72 -23.51
CA HIS A 80 -10.56 10.00 -23.11
C HIS A 80 -10.40 11.00 -24.24
N HIS A 81 -11.52 11.60 -24.64
CA HIS A 81 -11.58 12.58 -25.70
C HIS A 81 -12.47 13.75 -25.30
N GLN A 82 -12.14 14.93 -25.76
CA GLN A 82 -12.92 16.15 -25.52
C GLN A 82 -13.38 16.75 -26.87
N PRO A 83 -14.48 16.23 -27.43
CA PRO A 83 -14.94 16.66 -28.75
C PRO A 83 -15.44 18.11 -28.77
N LEU A 84 -15.91 18.62 -27.63
CA LEU A 84 -16.40 19.98 -27.45
C LEU A 84 -15.87 20.58 -26.15
N PRO A 85 -15.75 21.91 -26.01
CA PRO A 85 -15.37 22.53 -24.75
C PRO A 85 -16.29 22.11 -23.61
N ASN A 86 -15.69 21.65 -22.52
CA ASN A 86 -16.40 21.13 -21.30
C ASN A 86 -17.25 19.86 -21.53
N HIS A 87 -17.02 19.12 -22.60
CA HIS A 87 -17.69 17.85 -22.88
C HIS A 87 -16.65 16.73 -22.96
N HIS A 88 -16.71 15.82 -22.03
CA HIS A 88 -15.73 14.73 -21.88
C HIS A 88 -16.39 13.39 -22.18
N VAL A 89 -15.81 12.64 -23.12
CA VAL A 89 -16.30 11.30 -23.49
C VAL A 89 -15.18 10.25 -23.39
N LEU A 90 -15.55 9.02 -23.06
CA LEU A 90 -14.72 7.85 -23.29
C LEU A 90 -15.14 7.23 -24.62
N ILE A 91 -14.24 7.24 -25.60
CA ILE A 91 -14.50 6.71 -26.93
C ILE A 91 -13.86 5.34 -27.11
N SER A 92 -14.65 4.41 -27.61
CA SER A 92 -14.19 3.10 -28.09
C SER A 92 -14.58 2.93 -29.54
N THR A 93 -13.60 2.71 -30.42
CA THR A 93 -13.84 2.58 -31.86
C THR A 93 -13.27 1.24 -32.36
N ILE A 94 -14.08 0.49 -33.07
CA ILE A 94 -13.71 -0.82 -33.61
C ILE A 94 -13.92 -0.86 -35.13
N PRO A 95 -13.07 -1.57 -35.90
CA PRO A 95 -13.32 -1.85 -37.32
C PRO A 95 -14.43 -2.87 -37.48
N ILE A 96 -15.20 -2.73 -38.53
CA ILE A 96 -16.27 -3.67 -38.93
C ILE A 96 -15.82 -4.39 -40.19
N PHE A 97 -15.83 -5.74 -40.13
CA PHE A 97 -15.47 -6.62 -41.25
C PHE A 97 -16.70 -7.40 -41.72
N ASP A 98 -16.73 -7.76 -43.00
CA ASP A 98 -17.71 -8.65 -43.57
C ASP A 98 -17.33 -10.14 -43.37
N ASP A 99 -18.16 -11.06 -43.84
CA ASP A 99 -17.93 -12.52 -43.75
C ASP A 99 -16.68 -12.98 -44.54
N GLN A 100 -16.14 -12.16 -45.43
CA GLN A 100 -14.93 -12.41 -46.22
C GLN A 100 -13.70 -11.75 -45.59
N ASN A 101 -13.86 -11.19 -44.35
CA ASN A 101 -12.82 -10.46 -43.61
C ASN A 101 -12.33 -9.20 -44.34
N GLN A 102 -13.20 -8.55 -45.16
CA GLN A 102 -12.94 -7.26 -45.77
C GLN A 102 -13.48 -6.14 -44.87
N LEU A 103 -12.71 -5.10 -44.70
CA LEU A 103 -13.15 -3.93 -43.95
C LEU A 103 -14.31 -3.23 -44.66
N ILE A 104 -15.44 -3.11 -43.98
CA ILE A 104 -16.65 -2.45 -44.50
C ILE A 104 -16.97 -1.13 -43.78
N GLY A 105 -16.35 -0.85 -42.65
CA GLY A 105 -16.56 0.37 -41.87
C GLY A 105 -15.90 0.38 -40.55
N SER A 106 -16.27 1.35 -39.73
CA SER A 106 -15.90 1.40 -38.29
C SER A 106 -17.06 1.90 -37.43
N MET A 107 -17.15 1.44 -36.22
CA MET A 107 -18.16 1.83 -35.23
C MET A 107 -17.49 2.49 -34.04
N SER A 108 -17.95 3.66 -33.62
CA SER A 108 -17.59 4.29 -32.37
C SER A 108 -18.73 4.24 -31.38
N VAL A 109 -18.38 3.97 -30.13
CA VAL A 109 -19.25 4.05 -28.96
C VAL A 109 -18.63 5.10 -28.02
N GLU A 110 -19.39 6.11 -27.64
CA GLU A 110 -18.92 7.23 -26.83
C GLU A 110 -19.80 7.37 -25.59
N LYS A 111 -19.16 7.23 -24.43
CA LYS A 111 -19.80 7.37 -23.12
C LYS A 111 -19.51 8.76 -22.57
N ASP A 112 -20.56 9.54 -22.29
CA ASP A 112 -20.43 10.84 -21.65
C ASP A 112 -20.00 10.66 -20.18
N ILE A 113 -18.84 11.21 -19.83
CA ILE A 113 -18.28 11.24 -18.49
C ILE A 113 -18.18 12.65 -17.90
N THR A 114 -18.77 13.65 -18.57
CA THR A 114 -18.70 15.06 -18.17
C THR A 114 -19.19 15.28 -16.73
N ASN A 115 -20.31 14.68 -16.36
CA ASN A 115 -20.84 14.79 -15.00
C ASN A 115 -19.93 14.10 -13.98
N THR A 116 -19.30 13.00 -14.35
CA THR A 116 -18.35 12.27 -13.47
C THR A 116 -17.12 13.12 -13.19
N ILE A 117 -16.55 13.74 -14.21
CA ILE A 117 -15.40 14.65 -14.07
C ILE A 117 -15.79 15.87 -13.23
N ARG A 118 -16.93 16.51 -13.53
CA ARG A 118 -17.44 17.66 -12.75
C ARG A 118 -17.68 17.34 -11.28
N LEU A 119 -18.22 16.16 -10.97
CA LEU A 119 -18.43 15.70 -9.61
C LEU A 119 -17.11 15.44 -8.91
N THR A 120 -16.16 14.85 -9.59
CA THR A 120 -14.81 14.57 -9.05
C THR A 120 -14.06 15.88 -8.77
N GLU A 121 -14.14 16.87 -9.67
CA GLU A 121 -13.56 18.20 -9.43
C GLU A 121 -14.23 18.94 -8.27
N LYS A 122 -15.58 18.91 -8.20
CA LYS A 122 -16.32 19.48 -7.07
C LYS A 122 -16.02 18.79 -5.75
N LEU A 123 -15.87 17.46 -5.73
CA LEU A 123 -15.46 16.72 -4.54
C LEU A 123 -14.04 17.07 -4.12
N SER A 124 -13.12 17.18 -5.08
CA SER A 124 -11.74 17.60 -4.83
C SER A 124 -11.66 19.02 -4.27
N ALA A 125 -12.37 19.96 -4.88
CA ALA A 125 -12.45 21.34 -4.42
C ALA A 125 -13.09 21.44 -3.02
N LYS A 126 -14.18 20.71 -2.77
CA LYS A 126 -14.83 20.66 -1.45
C LYS A 126 -13.97 19.96 -0.40
N SER A 127 -13.22 18.93 -0.76
CA SER A 127 -12.25 18.29 0.11
C SER A 127 -11.13 19.26 0.50
N GLN A 128 -10.61 20.04 -0.45
CA GLN A 128 -9.61 21.06 -0.18
C GLN A 128 -10.16 22.19 0.71
N GLU A 129 -11.38 22.66 0.45
CA GLU A 129 -12.06 23.67 1.27
C GLU A 129 -12.32 23.15 2.69
N LEU A 130 -12.78 21.91 2.85
CA LEU A 130 -12.94 21.25 4.16
C LEU A 130 -11.60 21.07 4.86
N GLN A 131 -10.54 20.77 4.15
CA GLN A 131 -9.19 20.64 4.71
C GLN A 131 -8.66 21.99 5.17
N GLN A 132 -8.88 23.05 4.38
CA GLN A 132 -8.52 24.42 4.76
C GLN A 132 -9.37 24.93 5.96
N LEU A 133 -10.66 24.63 5.99
CA LEU A 133 -11.53 24.96 7.11
C LEU A 133 -11.17 24.16 8.37
N LYS A 134 -10.88 22.88 8.26
CA LYS A 134 -10.36 22.05 9.36
C LYS A 134 -9.02 22.61 9.89
N GLN A 135 -8.12 23.03 9.01
CA GLN A 135 -6.85 23.68 9.40
C GLN A 135 -7.10 25.02 10.11
N LYS A 136 -8.06 25.83 9.67
CA LYS A 136 -8.44 27.11 10.33
C LYS A 136 -9.13 26.89 11.68
N ILE A 137 -9.98 25.87 11.80
CA ILE A 137 -10.72 25.57 13.05
C ILE A 137 -9.83 24.84 14.06
N SER A 138 -8.87 24.05 13.61
CA SER A 138 -7.98 23.26 14.50
C SER A 138 -6.81 24.09 15.06
N GLY A 139 -6.65 25.36 14.68
CA GLY A 139 -5.52 26.18 15.11
C GLY A 139 -4.17 25.53 14.74
N ASN A 140 -4.11 24.83 13.61
CA ASN A 140 -2.90 24.14 13.18
C ASN A 140 -1.84 25.19 12.83
N ASP A 141 -0.98 25.45 13.78
CA ASP A 141 0.31 26.09 13.54
C ASP A 141 1.01 25.33 12.42
N LEU A 142 1.43 26.04 11.38
CA LEU A 142 2.26 25.47 10.30
C LEU A 142 3.53 24.78 10.85
N ASN A 143 3.85 25.03 12.11
CA ASN A 143 4.98 24.49 12.86
C ASN A 143 4.64 23.27 13.74
N ASP A 144 3.40 22.73 13.72
CA ASP A 144 3.08 21.55 14.54
C ASP A 144 3.90 20.33 14.05
N PRO A 145 4.78 19.78 14.89
CA PRO A 145 5.61 18.63 14.53
C PRO A 145 4.81 17.39 14.11
N PHE A 146 3.58 17.26 14.61
CA PHE A 146 2.68 16.15 14.29
C PHE A 146 2.08 16.22 12.89
N ASN A 147 2.20 17.34 12.18
CA ASN A 147 1.75 17.48 10.80
C ASN A 147 2.47 16.54 9.79
N LYS A 148 3.63 16.01 10.18
CA LYS A 148 4.35 15.00 9.42
C LYS A 148 3.66 13.62 9.46
N ILE A 149 2.83 13.39 10.47
CA ILE A 149 2.05 12.16 10.63
C ILE A 149 0.75 12.35 9.88
N LYS A 150 0.70 11.83 8.65
CA LYS A 150 -0.43 11.99 7.75
C LYS A 150 -1.55 11.00 8.06
N GLY A 151 -2.78 11.49 8.05
CA GLY A 151 -4.00 10.72 8.23
C GLY A 151 -5.13 11.54 8.80
N THR A 152 -6.35 11.04 8.61
CA THR A 152 -7.61 11.68 9.04
C THR A 152 -8.43 10.79 9.96
N SER A 153 -7.99 9.56 10.19
CA SER A 153 -8.70 8.58 10.99
C SER A 153 -8.82 9.01 12.46
N LYS A 154 -9.95 8.70 13.06
CA LYS A 154 -10.22 9.00 14.47
C LYS A 154 -9.22 8.31 15.39
N SER A 155 -8.85 7.07 15.07
CA SER A 155 -7.87 6.29 15.83
C SER A 155 -6.50 6.97 15.87
N LEU A 156 -6.02 7.48 14.72
CA LEU A 156 -4.75 8.21 14.64
C LEU A 156 -4.80 9.53 15.42
N HIS A 157 -5.89 10.30 15.30
CA HIS A 157 -6.04 11.56 16.03
C HIS A 157 -6.04 11.40 17.55
N LEU A 158 -6.62 10.31 18.07
CA LEU A 158 -6.56 10.01 19.51
C LEU A 158 -5.10 9.79 19.95
N VAL A 159 -4.35 9.00 19.20
CA VAL A 159 -2.93 8.72 19.50
C VAL A 159 -2.08 10.00 19.41
N ILE A 160 -2.32 10.86 18.41
CA ILE A 160 -1.63 12.16 18.28
C ILE A 160 -1.91 13.04 19.51
N ASN A 161 -3.17 13.14 19.94
CA ASN A 161 -3.54 13.94 21.10
C ASN A 161 -2.87 13.43 22.38
N ASP A 162 -2.80 12.13 22.57
CA ASP A 162 -2.11 11.55 23.73
C ASP A 162 -0.60 11.75 23.65
N ALA A 163 0.00 11.61 22.47
CA ALA A 163 1.41 11.90 22.24
C ALA A 163 1.75 13.39 22.54
N LYS A 164 0.88 14.34 22.16
CA LYS A 164 1.02 15.76 22.49
C LYS A 164 1.00 16.02 24.01
N LYS A 165 0.12 15.33 24.75
CA LYS A 165 0.10 15.42 26.23
C LYS A 165 1.43 14.88 26.81
N ALA A 166 1.89 13.73 26.32
CA ALA A 166 3.16 13.14 26.76
C ALA A 166 4.37 14.03 26.43
N ALA A 167 4.34 14.73 25.30
CA ALA A 167 5.42 15.62 24.87
C ALA A 167 5.70 16.75 25.88
N ARG A 168 4.65 17.23 26.56
CA ARG A 168 4.74 18.33 27.54
C ARG A 168 5.38 17.96 28.87
N SER A 169 5.70 16.68 29.08
CA SER A 169 6.37 16.17 30.27
C SER A 169 7.70 15.53 29.92
N ASP A 170 8.59 15.39 30.91
CA ASP A 170 9.85 14.65 30.76
C ASP A 170 9.70 13.15 31.05
N ALA A 171 8.45 12.66 31.20
CA ALA A 171 8.18 11.25 31.43
C ALA A 171 8.69 10.37 30.28
N THR A 172 9.09 9.14 30.62
CA THR A 172 9.42 8.12 29.63
C THR A 172 8.18 7.76 28.83
N VAL A 173 8.33 7.64 27.51
CA VAL A 173 7.24 7.30 26.59
C VAL A 173 7.56 5.97 25.93
N LEU A 174 6.63 5.03 26.01
CA LEU A 174 6.67 3.76 25.29
C LEU A 174 5.69 3.78 24.12
N ILE A 175 6.21 3.67 22.91
CA ILE A 175 5.42 3.63 21.67
C ILE A 175 5.32 2.19 21.20
N THR A 176 4.13 1.60 21.27
CA THR A 176 3.90 0.25 20.79
C THR A 176 3.21 0.27 19.43
N GLY A 177 3.38 -0.78 18.63
CA GLY A 177 2.72 -0.91 17.33
C GLY A 177 3.54 -1.74 16.35
N GLU A 178 2.89 -2.21 15.29
CA GLU A 178 3.52 -3.08 14.31
C GLU A 178 4.68 -2.42 13.57
N SER A 179 5.54 -3.27 12.97
CA SER A 179 6.62 -2.77 12.11
C SER A 179 6.05 -1.95 10.94
N GLY A 180 6.69 -0.83 10.62
CA GLY A 180 6.25 0.06 9.53
C GLY A 180 5.01 0.90 9.83
N ALA A 181 4.45 0.89 11.05
CA ALA A 181 3.28 1.68 11.44
C ALA A 181 3.57 3.19 11.61
N GLY A 182 4.86 3.60 11.70
CA GLY A 182 5.29 4.99 11.81
C GLY A 182 5.74 5.41 13.22
N LYS A 183 6.11 4.48 14.11
CA LYS A 183 6.53 4.75 15.50
C LYS A 183 7.64 5.80 15.61
N GLU A 184 8.62 5.78 14.69
CA GLU A 184 9.73 6.75 14.67
C GLU A 184 9.24 8.17 14.44
N LEU A 185 8.26 8.39 13.53
CA LEU A 185 7.66 9.72 13.31
C LEU A 185 6.99 10.27 14.58
N PHE A 186 6.32 9.40 15.35
CA PHE A 186 5.78 9.77 16.65
C PHE A 186 6.87 10.16 17.65
N ALA A 187 7.97 9.41 17.73
CA ALA A 187 9.08 9.72 18.61
C ALA A 187 9.71 11.07 18.26
N GLN A 188 9.94 11.34 16.97
CA GLN A 188 10.45 12.62 16.49
C GLN A 188 9.48 13.78 16.80
N ALA A 189 8.17 13.59 16.58
CA ALA A 189 7.17 14.61 16.86
C ALA A 189 7.05 14.91 18.36
N ILE A 190 7.10 13.88 19.22
CA ILE A 190 7.11 14.04 20.68
C ILE A 190 8.34 14.85 21.14
N HIS A 191 9.51 14.55 20.60
CA HIS A 191 10.72 15.32 20.89
C HIS A 191 10.58 16.78 20.45
N GLN A 192 10.15 17.01 19.21
CA GLN A 192 10.01 18.35 18.62
C GLN A 192 8.96 19.22 19.34
N GLU A 193 7.91 18.63 19.91
CA GLU A 193 6.88 19.32 20.72
C GLU A 193 7.32 19.53 22.18
N SER A 194 8.41 18.89 22.63
CA SER A 194 8.84 18.92 24.02
C SER A 194 9.64 20.18 24.38
N SER A 195 9.88 20.38 25.68
CA SER A 195 10.79 21.40 26.20
C SER A 195 12.25 21.23 25.72
N ARG A 196 12.59 20.03 25.23
CA ARG A 196 13.92 19.66 24.73
C ARG A 196 14.07 19.76 23.22
N ASN A 197 13.14 20.39 22.51
CA ASN A 197 13.10 20.44 21.03
C ASN A 197 14.33 21.06 20.36
N LYS A 198 15.08 21.91 21.08
CA LYS A 198 16.34 22.54 20.62
C LYS A 198 17.58 21.72 20.98
N LYS A 199 17.42 20.62 21.68
CA LYS A 199 18.50 19.71 22.10
C LYS A 199 18.59 18.50 21.16
N SER A 200 19.61 17.66 21.39
CA SER A 200 19.85 16.50 20.54
C SER A 200 18.70 15.48 20.63
N PHE A 201 18.33 14.91 19.49
CA PHE A 201 17.53 13.70 19.36
C PHE A 201 18.44 12.59 18.82
N ILE A 202 18.77 11.63 19.66
CA ILE A 202 19.71 10.55 19.33
C ILE A 202 18.93 9.24 19.16
N PRO A 203 18.71 8.77 17.92
CA PRO A 203 18.09 7.47 17.69
C PRO A 203 19.11 6.34 17.81
N ILE A 204 18.66 5.21 18.34
CA ILE A 204 19.38 3.94 18.34
C ILE A 204 18.37 2.80 18.07
N ASN A 205 18.64 1.98 17.07
CA ASN A 205 17.85 0.79 16.81
C ASN A 205 18.52 -0.41 17.50
N CYS A 206 17.84 -0.97 18.51
CA CYS A 206 18.38 -2.04 19.33
C CYS A 206 18.52 -3.38 18.57
N GLY A 207 17.70 -3.60 17.53
CA GLY A 207 17.77 -4.81 16.71
C GLY A 207 18.79 -4.74 15.57
N ALA A 208 19.22 -3.53 15.18
CA ALA A 208 20.16 -3.34 14.07
C ALA A 208 21.63 -3.43 14.47
N ILE A 209 21.95 -3.28 15.77
CA ILE A 209 23.32 -3.29 16.29
C ILE A 209 23.64 -4.69 16.81
N PRO A 210 24.74 -5.33 16.36
CA PRO A 210 25.19 -6.60 16.93
C PRO A 210 25.34 -6.50 18.46
N GLU A 211 24.91 -7.52 19.19
CA GLU A 211 24.93 -7.57 20.66
C GLU A 211 26.30 -7.21 21.25
N SER A 212 27.38 -7.70 20.64
CA SER A 212 28.78 -7.42 21.06
C SER A 212 29.20 -5.96 20.96
N LEU A 213 28.49 -5.16 20.10
CA LEU A 213 28.80 -3.74 19.90
C LEU A 213 27.78 -2.82 20.59
N PHE A 214 26.64 -3.36 20.99
CA PHE A 214 25.55 -2.56 21.53
C PHE A 214 25.95 -1.79 22.79
N GLU A 215 26.66 -2.45 23.70
CA GLU A 215 27.14 -1.81 24.92
C GLU A 215 28.08 -0.63 24.62
N SER A 216 29.03 -0.82 23.70
CA SER A 216 29.99 0.21 23.32
C SER A 216 29.34 1.38 22.59
N GLU A 217 28.30 1.13 21.79
CA GLU A 217 27.55 2.21 21.13
C GLU A 217 26.67 2.98 22.10
N LEU A 218 26.01 2.32 23.07
CA LEU A 218 25.10 2.94 24.00
C LEU A 218 25.86 3.72 25.12
N PHE A 219 26.84 3.09 25.75
CA PHE A 219 27.53 3.64 26.93
C PHE A 219 28.92 4.21 26.64
N GLY A 220 29.50 3.89 25.45
CA GLY A 220 30.85 4.31 25.11
C GLY A 220 31.95 3.45 25.75
N TYR A 221 33.19 3.74 25.44
CA TYR A 221 34.36 3.04 25.98
C TYR A 221 35.54 3.98 26.21
N GLU A 222 36.39 3.64 27.21
CA GLU A 222 37.64 4.31 27.46
C GLU A 222 38.76 3.80 26.54
N ALA A 223 39.82 4.59 26.40
CA ALA A 223 40.96 4.25 25.62
C ALA A 223 41.54 2.88 26.04
N GLY A 224 41.69 1.95 25.11
CA GLY A 224 42.27 0.62 25.39
C GLY A 224 41.32 -0.36 26.08
N ALA A 225 40.02 -0.11 26.15
CA ALA A 225 39.02 -0.93 26.83
C ALA A 225 38.94 -2.38 26.28
N TYR A 226 39.24 -2.59 24.99
CA TYR A 226 39.33 -3.92 24.36
C TYR A 226 40.28 -3.88 23.13
N THR A 227 40.63 -5.06 22.61
CA THR A 227 41.47 -5.18 21.41
C THR A 227 40.77 -4.59 20.20
N GLY A 228 41.30 -3.50 19.63
CA GLY A 228 40.71 -2.72 18.53
C GLY A 228 39.98 -1.44 18.98
N ALA A 229 39.93 -1.15 20.28
CA ALA A 229 39.41 0.12 20.77
C ALA A 229 40.32 1.28 20.32
N SER A 230 39.70 2.42 19.97
CA SER A 230 40.45 3.65 19.67
C SER A 230 41.29 4.11 20.86
N ASN A 231 42.52 4.57 20.59
CA ASN A 231 43.42 5.13 21.62
C ASN A 231 42.86 6.42 22.30
N LYS A 232 41.75 6.98 21.82
CA LYS A 232 41.08 8.17 22.38
C LYS A 232 39.77 7.85 23.14
N GLY A 233 39.37 6.56 23.17
CA GLY A 233 38.02 6.21 23.62
C GLY A 233 36.92 6.72 22.68
N LYS A 234 35.66 6.49 23.04
CA LYS A 234 34.48 6.96 22.26
C LYS A 234 33.34 7.23 23.24
N PRO A 235 32.69 8.42 23.19
CA PRO A 235 31.48 8.66 23.97
C PRO A 235 30.32 7.81 23.46
N GLY A 236 29.47 7.36 24.37
CA GLY A 236 28.27 6.59 24.04
C GLY A 236 27.10 7.49 23.60
N LYS A 237 26.09 6.86 23.01
CA LYS A 237 24.87 7.55 22.58
C LYS A 237 24.12 8.21 23.73
N MET A 238 24.19 7.66 24.95
CA MET A 238 23.64 8.30 26.15
C MET A 238 24.34 9.61 26.51
N GLU A 239 25.65 9.68 26.40
CA GLU A 239 26.39 10.92 26.61
C GLU A 239 26.05 11.96 25.53
N LEU A 240 25.98 11.52 24.26
CA LEU A 240 25.63 12.39 23.13
C LEU A 240 24.20 12.93 23.23
N ALA A 241 23.32 12.23 23.96
CA ALA A 241 21.93 12.64 24.20
C ALA A 241 21.79 13.56 25.43
N GLU A 242 22.88 13.98 26.09
CA GLU A 242 22.85 14.80 27.31
C GLU A 242 21.99 16.07 27.12
N GLY A 243 21.08 16.32 28.07
CA GLY A 243 20.11 17.38 28.04
C GLY A 243 19.01 17.26 26.98
N GLY A 244 19.10 16.24 26.09
CA GLY A 244 18.22 15.96 24.97
C GLY A 244 17.33 14.72 25.17
N THR A 245 17.13 13.98 24.08
CA THR A 245 16.28 12.78 24.04
C THR A 245 17.02 11.64 23.38
N LEU A 246 17.00 10.46 24.01
CA LEU A 246 17.43 9.21 23.44
C LEU A 246 16.20 8.42 22.97
N PHE A 247 16.17 8.05 21.72
CA PHE A 247 15.12 7.21 21.15
C PHE A 247 15.63 5.79 20.98
N LEU A 248 15.03 4.84 21.71
CA LEU A 248 15.35 3.42 21.65
C LEU A 248 14.29 2.73 20.78
N ASP A 249 14.62 2.46 19.53
CA ASP A 249 13.74 1.67 18.64
C ASP A 249 13.99 0.18 18.84
N GLU A 250 12.94 -0.61 18.71
CA GLU A 250 12.96 -2.08 18.90
C GLU A 250 13.51 -2.50 20.28
N VAL A 251 13.10 -1.80 21.35
CA VAL A 251 13.61 -2.05 22.71
C VAL A 251 13.38 -3.48 23.20
N GLY A 252 12.40 -4.21 22.63
CA GLY A 252 12.17 -5.62 22.89
C GLY A 252 13.27 -6.57 22.37
N GLU A 253 14.20 -6.07 21.54
CA GLU A 253 15.33 -6.85 21.04
C GLU A 253 16.57 -6.79 21.97
N LEU A 254 16.49 -6.00 23.07
CA LEU A 254 17.61 -5.85 24.01
C LEU A 254 17.94 -7.17 24.71
N PRO A 255 19.21 -7.59 24.74
CA PRO A 255 19.66 -8.71 25.59
C PRO A 255 19.45 -8.44 27.08
N LEU A 256 19.24 -9.48 27.87
CA LEU A 256 18.93 -9.32 29.30
C LEU A 256 20.00 -8.59 30.13
N ASP A 257 21.28 -8.77 29.81
CA ASP A 257 22.38 -8.08 30.46
C ASP A 257 22.36 -6.56 30.12
N MET A 258 22.00 -6.19 28.89
CA MET A 258 21.83 -4.79 28.50
C MET A 258 20.59 -4.16 29.13
N GLN A 259 19.52 -4.93 29.37
CA GLN A 259 18.36 -4.44 30.11
C GLN A 259 18.72 -4.04 31.54
N VAL A 260 19.62 -4.79 32.19
CA VAL A 260 20.12 -4.46 33.55
C VAL A 260 20.89 -3.13 33.53
N LYS A 261 21.81 -2.96 32.56
CA LYS A 261 22.62 -1.75 32.47
C LYS A 261 21.78 -0.53 32.13
N LEU A 262 20.83 -0.68 31.21
CA LEU A 262 19.88 0.38 30.85
C LEU A 262 19.03 0.78 32.07
N LEU A 263 18.50 -0.18 32.82
CA LEU A 263 17.74 0.09 34.03
C LEU A 263 18.53 0.93 35.06
N ARG A 264 19.79 0.57 35.32
CA ARG A 264 20.66 1.34 36.22
C ARG A 264 20.84 2.77 35.72
N ALA A 265 21.15 2.95 34.45
CA ALA A 265 21.30 4.29 33.85
C ALA A 265 20.04 5.14 33.98
N LEU A 266 18.84 4.52 33.85
CA LEU A 266 17.55 5.21 34.02
C LEU A 266 17.21 5.55 35.50
N GLN A 267 17.69 4.76 36.44
CA GLN A 267 17.43 4.96 37.87
C GLN A 267 18.41 5.94 38.52
N GLU A 268 19.70 5.72 38.28
CA GLU A 268 20.79 6.47 38.88
C GLU A 268 21.11 7.77 38.15
N LYS A 269 20.68 7.87 36.88
CA LYS A 269 21.04 8.97 35.95
C LYS A 269 22.57 9.12 35.78
N GLU A 270 23.26 8.01 35.87
CA GLU A 270 24.70 7.87 35.70
C GLU A 270 25.02 6.68 34.83
N ILE A 271 26.09 6.79 34.05
CA ILE A 271 26.61 5.71 33.20
C ILE A 271 28.10 5.54 33.42
N TYR A 272 28.61 4.38 33.08
CA TYR A 272 30.03 4.09 33.03
C TYR A 272 30.43 3.66 31.64
N ARG A 273 31.51 4.19 31.12
CA ARG A 273 32.09 3.71 29.87
C ARG A 273 32.70 2.33 30.07
N ILE A 274 32.72 1.51 29.05
CA ILE A 274 33.41 0.21 29.10
C ILE A 274 34.87 0.43 29.43
N GLY A 275 35.37 -0.29 30.46
CA GLY A 275 36.73 -0.11 30.99
C GLY A 275 36.93 1.10 31.89
N GLY A 276 35.92 1.98 32.05
CA GLY A 276 35.95 3.15 32.91
C GLY A 276 35.43 2.87 34.32
N GLN A 277 35.95 3.61 35.33
CA GLN A 277 35.51 3.53 36.73
C GLN A 277 34.83 4.82 37.20
N THR A 278 34.85 5.86 36.37
CA THR A 278 34.29 7.17 36.72
C THR A 278 32.82 7.24 36.24
N PRO A 279 31.88 7.53 37.15
CA PRO A 279 30.48 7.73 36.75
C PRO A 279 30.34 9.05 35.97
N ILE A 280 29.56 8.99 34.90
CA ILE A 280 29.21 10.16 34.08
C ILE A 280 27.72 10.43 34.28
N LYS A 281 27.38 11.58 34.83
CA LYS A 281 25.98 12.00 35.01
C LYS A 281 25.34 12.26 33.64
N VAL A 282 24.10 11.79 33.47
CA VAL A 282 23.34 11.95 32.24
C VAL A 282 21.89 12.36 32.57
N ASN A 283 21.46 13.44 31.95
CA ASN A 283 20.08 13.92 32.04
C ASN A 283 19.40 13.76 30.69
N VAL A 284 18.97 12.55 30.37
CA VAL A 284 18.41 12.19 29.06
C VAL A 284 16.95 11.80 29.22
N ARG A 285 16.08 12.37 28.37
CA ARG A 285 14.70 11.90 28.22
C ARG A 285 14.68 10.64 27.35
N ILE A 286 13.93 9.64 27.76
CA ILE A 286 13.81 8.38 27.02
C ILE A 286 12.46 8.31 26.29
N ILE A 287 12.52 7.97 25.02
CA ILE A 287 11.39 7.49 24.21
C ILE A 287 11.77 6.10 23.71
N ALA A 288 10.96 5.11 24.01
CA ALA A 288 11.19 3.72 23.58
C ALA A 288 10.10 3.30 22.60
N ALA A 289 10.45 2.48 21.61
CA ALA A 289 9.48 1.90 20.68
C ALA A 289 9.69 0.39 20.55
N THR A 290 8.60 -0.35 20.33
CA THR A 290 8.66 -1.79 20.08
C THR A 290 7.45 -2.26 19.26
N ASN A 291 7.65 -3.33 18.49
CA ASN A 291 6.59 -4.10 17.85
C ASN A 291 6.22 -5.36 18.62
N ARG A 292 6.98 -5.69 19.68
CA ARG A 292 6.73 -6.86 20.55
C ARG A 292 5.77 -6.50 21.69
N ILE A 293 5.05 -7.48 22.19
CA ILE A 293 4.21 -7.36 23.37
C ILE A 293 5.10 -7.64 24.60
N LEU A 294 5.58 -6.54 25.23
CA LEU A 294 6.54 -6.64 26.32
C LEU A 294 5.97 -7.40 27.54
N GLU A 295 4.66 -7.34 27.78
CA GLU A 295 3.98 -8.07 28.84
C GLU A 295 4.18 -9.58 28.69
N ASN A 296 4.08 -10.12 27.47
CA ASN A 296 4.34 -11.51 27.18
C ASN A 296 5.81 -11.85 27.42
N MET A 297 6.71 -10.98 26.97
CA MET A 297 8.16 -11.18 27.17
C MET A 297 8.55 -11.15 28.64
N VAL A 298 7.87 -10.36 29.48
CA VAL A 298 8.04 -10.38 30.94
C VAL A 298 7.57 -11.72 31.51
N ALA A 299 6.42 -12.24 31.07
CA ALA A 299 5.92 -13.55 31.51
C ALA A 299 6.86 -14.70 31.11
N ASP A 300 7.46 -14.60 29.91
CA ASP A 300 8.41 -15.59 29.37
C ASP A 300 9.84 -15.42 29.93
N GLY A 301 10.09 -14.40 30.75
CA GLY A 301 11.40 -14.11 31.34
C GLY A 301 12.44 -13.56 30.36
N THR A 302 12.05 -13.18 29.15
CA THR A 302 12.93 -12.60 28.11
C THR A 302 13.03 -11.07 28.21
N PHE A 303 12.17 -10.44 29.00
CA PHE A 303 12.23 -9.02 29.32
C PHE A 303 12.04 -8.84 30.84
N ARG A 304 12.83 -7.95 31.46
CA ARG A 304 12.76 -7.72 32.90
C ARG A 304 11.54 -6.87 33.28
N SER A 305 10.82 -7.27 34.31
CA SER A 305 9.64 -6.57 34.80
C SER A 305 9.98 -5.15 35.31
N ASP A 306 11.13 -5.00 36.00
CA ASP A 306 11.57 -3.73 36.57
C ASP A 306 11.87 -2.69 35.44
N LEU A 307 12.51 -3.09 34.35
CA LEU A 307 12.73 -2.23 33.20
C LEU A 307 11.41 -1.91 32.50
N PHE A 308 10.52 -2.89 32.33
CA PHE A 308 9.20 -2.67 31.73
C PHE A 308 8.43 -1.56 32.44
N TYR A 309 8.31 -1.62 33.78
CA TYR A 309 7.61 -0.58 34.54
C TYR A 309 8.32 0.79 34.46
N ARG A 310 9.64 0.81 34.30
CA ARG A 310 10.40 2.07 34.16
C ARG A 310 10.21 2.70 32.79
N LEU A 311 10.03 1.90 31.73
CA LEU A 311 9.77 2.37 30.37
C LEU A 311 8.29 2.71 30.13
N ASN A 312 7.38 1.96 30.77
CA ASN A 312 5.93 2.07 30.58
C ASN A 312 5.28 3.09 31.53
N VAL A 313 5.86 4.31 31.63
CA VAL A 313 5.27 5.40 32.43
C VAL A 313 4.12 6.06 31.65
N PHE A 314 4.33 6.31 30.36
CA PHE A 314 3.30 6.72 29.43
C PHE A 314 3.37 5.80 28.21
N SER A 315 2.27 5.11 27.92
CA SER A 315 2.22 4.20 26.78
C SER A 315 1.24 4.69 25.72
N THR A 316 1.62 4.56 24.46
CA THR A 316 0.74 4.85 23.34
C THR A 316 0.89 3.78 22.26
N ARG A 317 -0.23 3.33 21.70
CA ARG A 317 -0.25 2.33 20.63
C ARG A 317 -0.54 2.99 19.30
N VAL A 318 0.40 2.92 18.37
CA VAL A 318 0.20 3.36 16.99
C VAL A 318 -0.65 2.30 16.26
N PRO A 319 -1.84 2.65 15.74
CA PRO A 319 -2.70 1.70 15.07
C PRO A 319 -2.06 1.22 13.76
N PRO A 320 -2.17 -0.06 13.41
CA PRO A 320 -1.75 -0.57 12.11
C PRO A 320 -2.63 0.00 11.00
N LEU A 321 -2.13 -0.02 9.75
CA LEU A 321 -2.81 0.63 8.62
C LEU A 321 -4.22 0.06 8.36
N ARG A 322 -4.43 -1.24 8.59
CA ARG A 322 -5.75 -1.90 8.48
C ARG A 322 -6.79 -1.41 9.50
N GLU A 323 -6.39 -0.78 10.61
CA GLU A 323 -7.30 -0.14 11.58
C GLU A 323 -7.57 1.34 11.26
N ARG A 324 -6.97 1.87 10.15
CA ARG A 324 -7.11 3.25 9.69
C ARG A 324 -7.14 3.34 8.16
N LEU A 325 -7.98 2.54 7.53
CA LEU A 325 -8.12 2.47 6.06
C LEU A 325 -8.48 3.83 5.44
N GLU A 326 -9.17 4.68 6.20
CA GLU A 326 -9.51 6.06 5.82
C GLU A 326 -8.27 6.92 5.51
N ASP A 327 -7.09 6.53 6.00
CA ASP A 327 -5.84 7.25 5.79
C ASP A 327 -5.14 6.83 4.48
N ILE A 328 -5.52 5.70 3.88
CA ILE A 328 -4.87 5.19 2.66
C ILE A 328 -4.91 6.20 1.51
N PRO A 329 -6.06 6.84 1.17
CA PRO A 329 -6.10 7.79 0.05
C PRO A 329 -5.13 8.97 0.22
N ILE A 330 -5.04 9.55 1.42
CA ILE A 330 -4.13 10.67 1.67
C ILE A 330 -2.66 10.25 1.62
N LEU A 331 -2.34 9.07 2.17
CA LEU A 331 -0.99 8.50 2.13
C LEU A 331 -0.55 8.19 0.70
N VAL A 332 -1.42 7.58 -0.09
CA VAL A 332 -1.17 7.28 -1.52
C VAL A 332 -0.90 8.56 -2.29
N TYR A 333 -1.74 9.58 -2.13
CA TYR A 333 -1.56 10.86 -2.81
C TYR A 333 -0.24 11.53 -2.43
N ASP A 334 0.11 11.56 -1.14
CA ASP A 334 1.36 12.16 -0.66
C ASP A 334 2.59 11.40 -1.20
N PHE A 335 2.54 10.07 -1.24
CA PHE A 335 3.64 9.27 -1.79
C PHE A 335 3.74 9.39 -3.32
N LEU A 336 2.63 9.41 -4.05
CA LEU A 336 2.64 9.68 -5.49
C LEU A 336 3.28 11.03 -5.80
N LYS A 337 2.93 12.07 -5.06
CA LYS A 337 3.52 13.40 -5.19
C LYS A 337 5.02 13.40 -4.89
N GLU A 338 5.43 12.75 -3.79
CA GLU A 338 6.83 12.62 -3.38
C GLU A 338 7.65 11.93 -4.49
N PHE A 339 7.23 10.72 -4.90
CA PHE A 339 8.01 9.92 -5.85
C PHE A 339 7.95 10.47 -7.29
N SER A 340 6.82 11.02 -7.71
CA SER A 340 6.75 11.71 -9.01
C SER A 340 7.73 12.87 -9.08
N SER A 341 7.89 13.61 -7.99
CA SER A 341 8.91 14.67 -7.90
C SER A 341 10.34 14.13 -7.93
N ILE A 342 10.62 13.03 -7.20
CA ILE A 342 11.96 12.41 -7.14
C ILE A 342 12.38 11.87 -8.52
N TYR A 343 11.45 11.21 -9.22
CA TYR A 343 11.71 10.57 -10.51
C TYR A 343 11.40 11.44 -11.73
N ASN A 344 11.05 12.73 -11.52
CA ASN A 344 10.69 13.68 -12.58
C ASN A 344 9.58 13.16 -13.51
N LYS A 345 8.56 12.53 -12.95
CA LYS A 345 7.37 12.03 -13.64
C LYS A 345 6.14 12.89 -13.32
N SER A 346 5.14 12.86 -14.20
CA SER A 346 3.81 13.40 -13.88
C SER A 346 3.15 12.59 -12.77
N ILE A 347 2.34 13.24 -11.92
CA ILE A 347 1.57 12.54 -10.90
C ILE A 347 0.44 11.77 -11.60
N PRO A 348 0.42 10.43 -11.54
CA PRO A 348 -0.64 9.66 -12.17
C PRO A 348 -1.94 9.77 -11.38
N THR A 349 -3.07 9.66 -12.07
CA THR A 349 -4.41 9.57 -11.46
C THR A 349 -4.69 8.11 -11.08
N VAL A 350 -5.14 7.87 -9.86
CA VAL A 350 -5.50 6.53 -9.40
C VAL A 350 -7.01 6.33 -9.54
N HIS A 351 -7.43 5.28 -10.26
CA HIS A 351 -8.84 4.94 -10.43
C HIS A 351 -9.46 4.41 -9.14
N GLN A 352 -10.79 4.57 -9.00
CA GLN A 352 -11.52 4.17 -7.79
C GLN A 352 -11.38 2.68 -7.49
N GLU A 353 -11.37 1.82 -8.51
CA GLU A 353 -11.18 0.37 -8.38
C GLU A 353 -9.81 0.03 -7.80
N ALA A 354 -8.78 0.75 -8.24
CA ALA A 354 -7.44 0.66 -7.71
C ALA A 354 -7.38 1.06 -6.22
N PHE A 355 -8.07 2.13 -5.82
CA PHE A 355 -8.21 2.51 -4.40
C PHE A 355 -8.94 1.45 -3.59
N ASN A 356 -10.03 0.90 -4.11
CA ASN A 356 -10.78 -0.16 -3.43
C ASN A 356 -9.86 -1.37 -3.15
N ARG A 357 -9.05 -1.75 -4.13
CA ARG A 357 -8.09 -2.85 -4.01
C ARG A 357 -7.02 -2.58 -2.95
N LEU A 358 -6.51 -1.34 -2.86
CA LEU A 358 -5.58 -0.93 -1.79
C LEU A 358 -6.22 -0.99 -0.40
N CYS A 359 -7.51 -0.66 -0.29
CA CYS A 359 -8.24 -0.72 0.98
C CYS A 359 -8.57 -2.16 1.42
N GLU A 360 -8.70 -3.10 0.49
CA GLU A 360 -8.96 -4.52 0.78
C GLU A 360 -7.72 -5.28 1.28
N TYR A 361 -6.53 -4.75 1.04
CA TYR A 361 -5.29 -5.42 1.43
C TYR A 361 -4.98 -5.18 2.91
N HIS A 362 -4.43 -6.21 3.57
CA HIS A 362 -4.21 -6.19 5.04
C HIS A 362 -2.99 -5.39 5.51
N TRP A 363 -2.10 -5.04 4.60
CA TRP A 363 -0.89 -4.25 4.88
C TRP A 363 -0.04 -4.77 6.04
N PRO A 364 0.49 -6.01 5.99
CA PRO A 364 1.31 -6.56 7.06
C PRO A 364 2.57 -5.71 7.33
N GLY A 365 3.13 -5.04 6.31
CA GLY A 365 4.22 -4.08 6.44
C GLY A 365 3.78 -2.63 6.65
N ASN A 366 2.47 -2.39 6.85
CA ASN A 366 1.89 -1.09 7.16
C ASN A 366 2.27 0.02 6.14
N ILE A 367 2.60 1.23 6.64
CA ILE A 367 2.95 2.37 5.80
C ILE A 367 4.25 2.13 5.01
N ARG A 368 5.19 1.36 5.57
CA ARG A 368 6.45 1.03 4.86
C ARG A 368 6.18 0.21 3.60
N GLU A 369 5.28 -0.76 3.69
CA GLU A 369 4.87 -1.58 2.54
C GLU A 369 4.09 -0.75 1.52
N LEU A 370 3.12 0.05 1.97
CA LEU A 370 2.37 0.95 1.10
C LEU A 370 3.31 1.91 0.35
N ARG A 371 4.24 2.55 1.06
CA ARG A 371 5.22 3.46 0.47
C ARG A 371 6.07 2.79 -0.61
N ASN A 372 6.58 1.59 -0.33
CA ASN A 372 7.37 0.81 -1.29
C ASN A 372 6.53 0.39 -2.51
N LEU A 373 5.25 0.04 -2.31
CA LEU A 373 4.34 -0.27 -3.41
C LEU A 373 4.18 0.96 -4.33
N ILE A 374 3.85 2.12 -3.76
CA ILE A 374 3.64 3.35 -4.53
C ILE A 374 4.93 3.79 -5.24
N GLU A 375 6.08 3.69 -4.59
CA GLU A 375 7.37 3.96 -5.22
C GLU A 375 7.59 3.08 -6.47
N ARG A 376 7.35 1.76 -6.32
CA ARG A 376 7.46 0.80 -7.42
C ARG A 376 6.46 1.12 -8.55
N MET A 377 5.23 1.51 -8.20
CA MET A 377 4.23 1.94 -9.17
C MET A 377 4.73 3.14 -9.98
N VAL A 378 5.19 4.20 -9.32
CA VAL A 378 5.71 5.40 -10.01
C VAL A 378 6.91 5.07 -10.90
N VAL A 379 7.80 4.17 -10.47
CA VAL A 379 8.98 3.78 -11.26
C VAL A 379 8.58 2.99 -12.51
N LEU A 380 7.70 2.00 -12.37
CA LEU A 380 7.36 1.04 -13.42
C LEU A 380 6.25 1.53 -14.36
N HIS A 381 5.37 2.41 -13.88
CA HIS A 381 4.23 2.88 -14.67
C HIS A 381 4.64 4.02 -15.59
N GLU A 382 4.30 3.90 -16.88
CA GLU A 382 4.57 4.91 -17.91
C GLU A 382 3.34 5.73 -18.30
N GLY A 383 2.14 5.31 -17.83
CA GLY A 383 0.87 5.96 -18.11
C GLY A 383 0.56 7.14 -17.18
N SER A 384 -0.52 7.87 -17.51
CA SER A 384 -1.07 8.94 -16.65
C SER A 384 -2.12 8.46 -15.65
N GLU A 385 -2.56 7.21 -15.74
CA GLU A 385 -3.67 6.63 -14.97
C GLU A 385 -3.30 5.25 -14.45
N ILE A 386 -3.58 4.98 -13.17
CA ILE A 386 -3.31 3.72 -12.47
C ILE A 386 -4.63 2.97 -12.28
N PHE A 387 -4.72 1.77 -12.84
CA PHE A 387 -5.86 0.88 -12.76
C PHE A 387 -5.63 -0.25 -11.75
N GLU A 388 -6.68 -1.00 -11.41
CA GLU A 388 -6.62 -2.15 -10.49
C GLU A 388 -5.57 -3.18 -10.93
N GLN A 389 -5.47 -3.46 -12.22
CA GLN A 389 -4.52 -4.43 -12.78
C GLN A 389 -3.05 -4.05 -12.49
N ASP A 390 -2.71 -2.76 -12.51
CA ASP A 390 -1.37 -2.27 -12.21
C ASP A 390 -0.99 -2.56 -10.76
N ILE A 391 -1.96 -2.52 -9.85
CA ILE A 391 -1.78 -2.81 -8.43
C ILE A 391 -1.74 -4.31 -8.16
N GLU A 392 -2.60 -5.09 -8.81
CA GLU A 392 -2.72 -6.53 -8.57
C GLU A 392 -1.42 -7.27 -8.87
N HIS A 393 -0.69 -6.87 -9.91
CA HIS A 393 0.62 -7.42 -10.25
C HIS A 393 1.73 -7.06 -9.23
N LEU A 394 1.55 -5.98 -8.47
CA LEU A 394 2.53 -5.49 -7.51
C LEU A 394 2.26 -5.92 -6.08
N LEU A 395 1.00 -6.21 -5.76
CA LEU A 395 0.65 -6.80 -4.46
C LEU A 395 1.09 -8.27 -4.43
N PRO A 396 1.64 -8.73 -3.31
CA PRO A 396 1.88 -10.16 -3.14
C PRO A 396 0.56 -10.90 -3.35
N ASN A 397 0.55 -11.91 -4.21
CA ASN A 397 -0.60 -12.80 -4.36
C ASN A 397 -1.11 -13.18 -2.96
N LYS A 398 -2.43 -13.25 -2.80
CA LYS A 398 -3.07 -13.81 -1.58
C LYS A 398 -2.46 -15.18 -1.28
N VAL A 399 -1.27 -15.19 -0.68
CA VAL A 399 -0.89 -16.30 0.16
C VAL A 399 -1.87 -16.20 1.31
N THR A 400 -2.83 -17.07 1.33
CA THR A 400 -3.75 -17.28 2.45
C THR A 400 -2.88 -17.53 3.68
N LEU A 401 -2.50 -16.44 4.36
CA LEU A 401 -1.88 -16.48 5.69
C LEU A 401 -2.98 -16.83 6.71
N THR A 402 -3.62 -17.98 6.49
CA THR A 402 -4.27 -18.72 7.55
C THR A 402 -3.21 -19.61 8.15
N LYS A 403 -2.39 -19.03 9.04
CA LYS A 403 -1.85 -19.75 10.20
C LYS A 403 -1.01 -18.76 11.00
N SER A 404 -1.40 -18.57 12.25
CA SER A 404 -0.61 -18.05 13.36
C SER A 404 0.87 -18.42 13.20
N PHE A 405 1.73 -17.41 13.08
CA PHE A 405 3.16 -17.57 13.26
C PHE A 405 3.42 -17.90 14.74
N ASN A 406 3.42 -19.18 15.05
CA ASN A 406 4.26 -19.71 16.10
C ASN A 406 5.62 -19.99 15.44
N PRO A 407 6.72 -19.41 15.88
CA PRO A 407 8.04 -19.70 15.35
C PRO A 407 8.56 -21.02 15.96
N VAL A 408 7.95 -22.13 15.57
CA VAL A 408 8.62 -23.43 15.62
C VAL A 408 9.04 -23.66 14.16
N THR A 409 10.32 -23.47 13.86
CA THR A 409 10.89 -23.90 12.58
C THR A 409 10.60 -25.40 12.43
N PRO A 410 9.75 -25.81 11.47
CA PRO A 410 9.53 -27.23 11.25
C PRO A 410 10.86 -27.85 10.84
N SER A 411 11.14 -29.04 11.35
CA SER A 411 12.33 -29.77 10.93
C SER A 411 12.25 -30.02 9.42
N LEU A 412 13.39 -30.09 8.74
CA LEU A 412 13.47 -30.42 7.30
C LEU A 412 12.64 -31.66 6.92
N ALA A 413 12.41 -32.56 7.89
CA ALA A 413 11.57 -33.74 7.74
C ALA A 413 10.08 -33.39 7.68
N GLU A 414 9.60 -32.44 8.49
CA GLU A 414 8.21 -31.99 8.50
C GLU A 414 7.86 -31.13 7.29
N GLU A 415 8.80 -30.32 6.82
CA GLU A 415 8.66 -29.55 5.59
C GLU A 415 8.51 -30.46 4.37
N LYS A 416 9.32 -31.51 4.30
CA LYS A 416 9.24 -32.53 3.24
C LYS A 416 7.90 -33.31 3.29
N GLU A 417 7.41 -33.62 4.47
CA GLU A 417 6.11 -34.30 4.65
C GLU A 417 4.94 -33.40 4.23
N ASN A 418 4.98 -32.12 4.53
CA ASN A 418 3.95 -31.16 4.14
C ASN A 418 3.92 -30.93 2.62
N LEU A 419 5.07 -30.77 1.98
CA LEU A 419 5.18 -30.64 0.51
C LEU A 419 4.68 -31.92 -0.19
N GLU A 420 4.98 -33.08 0.35
CA GLU A 420 4.52 -34.36 -0.23
C GLU A 420 3.01 -34.53 -0.08
N LYS A 421 2.44 -34.16 1.06
CA LYS A 421 0.99 -34.16 1.30
C LYS A 421 0.25 -33.25 0.33
N GLU A 422 0.76 -32.04 0.12
CA GLU A 422 0.18 -31.04 -0.75
C GLU A 422 0.21 -31.51 -2.23
N ARG A 423 1.30 -32.09 -2.66
CA ARG A 423 1.45 -32.64 -4.00
C ARG A 423 0.51 -33.81 -4.27
N ILE A 424 0.27 -34.67 -3.28
CA ILE A 424 -0.71 -35.76 -3.37
C ILE A 424 -2.13 -35.21 -3.50
N LEU A 425 -2.50 -34.20 -2.73
CA LEU A 425 -3.82 -33.56 -2.78
C LEU A 425 -4.07 -32.89 -4.13
N GLN A 426 -3.15 -32.08 -4.63
CA GLN A 426 -3.25 -31.39 -5.93
C GLN A 426 -3.38 -32.39 -7.09
N THR A 427 -2.62 -33.46 -7.05
CA THR A 427 -2.68 -34.49 -8.12
C THR A 427 -3.97 -35.28 -8.03
N LEU A 428 -4.51 -35.58 -6.83
CA LEU A 428 -5.82 -36.20 -6.65
C LEU A 428 -6.97 -35.34 -7.22
N GLU A 429 -6.91 -34.03 -7.04
CA GLU A 429 -7.88 -33.09 -7.61
C GLU A 429 -7.81 -33.07 -9.14
N LYS A 430 -6.59 -32.94 -9.71
CA LYS A 430 -6.37 -32.99 -11.18
C LYS A 430 -6.84 -34.27 -11.84
N THR A 431 -6.74 -35.40 -11.16
CA THR A 431 -7.12 -36.71 -11.68
C THR A 431 -8.55 -37.12 -11.32
N TYR A 432 -9.39 -36.15 -10.93
CA TYR A 432 -10.77 -36.41 -10.51
C TYR A 432 -10.88 -37.51 -9.45
N ARG A 433 -9.92 -37.52 -8.50
CA ARG A 433 -9.81 -38.49 -7.39
C ARG A 433 -9.55 -39.92 -7.83
N ASN A 434 -9.10 -40.14 -9.05
CA ASN A 434 -8.76 -41.48 -9.55
C ASN A 434 -7.39 -41.92 -9.04
N LYS A 435 -7.40 -42.73 -7.96
CA LYS A 435 -6.20 -43.17 -7.23
C LYS A 435 -5.20 -43.94 -8.09
N SER A 436 -5.65 -44.59 -9.18
CA SER A 436 -4.76 -45.32 -10.09
C SER A 436 -3.98 -44.40 -11.00
N ILE A 437 -4.65 -43.38 -11.54
CA ILE A 437 -4.04 -42.33 -12.39
C ILE A 437 -3.11 -41.47 -11.54
N THR A 438 -3.57 -41.08 -10.33
CA THR A 438 -2.76 -40.30 -9.37
C THR A 438 -1.44 -40.98 -9.01
N ALA A 439 -1.48 -42.30 -8.73
CA ALA A 439 -0.28 -43.08 -8.42
C ALA A 439 0.71 -43.08 -9.59
N LYS A 440 0.20 -43.23 -10.81
CA LYS A 440 1.01 -43.22 -12.04
C LYS A 440 1.65 -41.83 -12.27
N GLU A 441 0.89 -40.76 -12.10
CA GLU A 441 1.34 -39.39 -12.30
C GLU A 441 2.38 -38.95 -11.26
N LEU A 442 2.25 -39.46 -10.02
CA LEU A 442 3.22 -39.23 -8.94
C LEU A 442 4.42 -40.19 -8.99
N GLY A 443 4.50 -41.09 -9.96
CA GLY A 443 5.60 -42.03 -10.12
C GLY A 443 5.70 -43.08 -8.99
N MET A 444 4.60 -43.43 -8.32
CA MET A 444 4.60 -44.34 -7.18
C MET A 444 3.58 -45.49 -7.37
N SER A 445 3.77 -46.57 -6.61
CA SER A 445 2.80 -47.67 -6.61
C SER A 445 1.48 -47.28 -5.93
N ARG A 446 0.34 -47.89 -6.33
CA ARG A 446 -0.94 -47.67 -5.63
C ARG A 446 -0.85 -47.95 -4.13
N ALA A 447 -0.13 -49.03 -3.76
CA ALA A 447 0.07 -49.40 -2.35
C ALA A 447 0.81 -48.27 -1.58
N THR A 448 1.84 -47.69 -2.20
CA THR A 448 2.59 -46.58 -1.63
C THR A 448 1.71 -45.35 -1.49
N LEU A 449 0.89 -45.02 -2.48
CA LEU A 449 -0.06 -43.91 -2.41
C LEU A 449 -1.05 -44.09 -1.25
N TYR A 450 -1.66 -45.26 -1.12
CA TYR A 450 -2.57 -45.55 0.00
C TYR A 450 -1.92 -45.47 1.36
N LYS A 451 -0.67 -45.94 1.50
CA LYS A 451 0.11 -45.86 2.76
C LYS A 451 0.38 -44.40 3.12
N LYS A 452 0.72 -43.54 2.14
CA LYS A 452 0.96 -42.12 2.34
C LYS A 452 -0.34 -41.35 2.61
N MET A 453 -1.42 -41.65 1.90
CA MET A 453 -2.73 -41.06 2.18
C MET A 453 -3.18 -41.33 3.63
N ARG A 454 -3.00 -42.60 4.11
CA ARG A 454 -3.30 -42.97 5.50
C ARG A 454 -2.40 -42.23 6.50
N LYS A 455 -1.10 -42.13 6.21
CA LYS A 455 -0.13 -41.40 7.04
C LYS A 455 -0.50 -39.93 7.18
N TYR A 456 -0.95 -39.28 6.11
CA TYR A 456 -1.29 -37.87 6.06
C TYR A 456 -2.76 -37.54 6.37
N GLY A 457 -3.56 -38.53 6.79
CA GLY A 457 -4.97 -38.33 7.15
C GLY A 457 -5.87 -37.91 5.97
N ILE A 458 -5.48 -38.26 4.73
CA ILE A 458 -6.26 -37.95 3.53
C ILE A 458 -7.31 -39.04 3.37
N SER A 459 -8.54 -38.79 3.85
CA SER A 459 -9.69 -39.69 3.69
C SER A 459 -10.69 -39.10 2.68
N PHE A 460 -11.07 -39.90 1.67
CA PHE A 460 -12.23 -39.64 0.87
C PHE A 460 -13.18 -40.84 1.00
N SER A 461 -14.37 -40.60 1.57
CA SER A 461 -15.50 -41.53 1.45
C SER A 461 -15.83 -41.74 -0.02
N LYS A 462 -16.28 -42.96 -0.33
CA LYS A 462 -16.66 -43.42 -1.66
C LYS A 462 -17.70 -42.54 -2.31
#